data_44b0b44da37d83c061f98091135820f6
#
_entry.id   44b0b44da37d83c061f98091135820f6
#
_cell.length_a   1.000
_cell.length_b   1.000
_cell.length_c   1.000
_cell.angle_alpha   90.00
_cell.angle_beta   90.00
_cell.angle_gamma   90.00
#
_symmetry.space_group_name_H-M   'P 1'
#
loop_
_entity.id
_entity.type
_entity.pdbx_description
1 polymer ?
#
loop_
_entity_poly.entity_id
_entity_poly.type
_entity_poly.pdbx_seq_one_letter_code
_entity_poly.pdbx_strand_id
1 'polypeptide(L)'
;MARLPDNKPLLCYITDGRSLPARGGGLVPSSAAKTPSAAEGSGAEGSLGVAGPRGELLLLIEQAIAAGVDLIQIRERHLSTRALLALVEAAVARARGTATRILVNDRLDVALAAGAGLHLPTHGFPVADVRRAYPALLIGASCHNRDELHRAEAGGADFIVFGPVFETPAKKPYGPPLGLEKLREAVGAAKIPVLALGGVTLANAAACLAAGAAGLAAISLFQHAADLADTVRRLRALTSE
;
A
#
# COMPACT_ATOMS: atom_id res chain seq x y z
N MET A 1 12.45 -17.65 -4.80
CA MET A 1 12.10 -16.22 -4.91
C MET A 1 10.58 -16.10 -4.85
N ALA A 2 10.06 -15.23 -4.01
CA ALA A 2 8.63 -14.91 -4.03
C ALA A 2 8.35 -14.18 -5.35
N ARG A 3 7.54 -14.79 -6.21
CA ARG A 3 7.23 -14.25 -7.54
C ARG A 3 6.07 -13.24 -7.43
N LEU A 4 6.17 -12.13 -8.17
CA LEU A 4 5.04 -11.24 -8.35
C LEU A 4 3.90 -11.98 -9.05
N PRO A 5 2.63 -11.64 -8.77
CA PRO A 5 1.50 -12.14 -9.54
C PRO A 5 1.64 -11.81 -11.03
N ASP A 6 1.19 -12.72 -11.90
CA ASP A 6 1.30 -12.54 -13.36
C ASP A 6 0.16 -11.68 -13.95
N ASN A 7 -0.70 -11.12 -13.08
CA ASN A 7 -1.82 -10.26 -13.50
C ASN A 7 -1.34 -8.92 -14.07
N LYS A 8 -2.02 -8.43 -15.10
CA LYS A 8 -1.78 -7.11 -15.68
C LYS A 8 -3.10 -6.34 -15.82
N PRO A 9 -3.11 -5.05 -15.47
CA PRO A 9 -2.06 -4.34 -14.73
C PRO A 9 -1.93 -4.83 -13.29
N LEU A 10 -0.72 -4.80 -12.71
CA LEU A 10 -0.52 -5.07 -11.28
C LEU A 10 -1.23 -4.00 -10.43
N LEU A 11 -1.98 -4.41 -9.44
CA LEU A 11 -2.69 -3.50 -8.54
C LEU A 11 -2.10 -3.57 -7.13
N CYS A 12 -1.67 -2.41 -6.61
CA CYS A 12 -1.10 -2.27 -5.28
C CYS A 12 -1.92 -1.32 -4.42
N TYR A 13 -2.62 -1.85 -3.43
CA TYR A 13 -3.29 -1.05 -2.40
C TYR A 13 -2.31 -0.71 -1.28
N ILE A 14 -2.11 0.58 -0.99
CA ILE A 14 -1.31 1.07 0.14
C ILE A 14 -2.29 1.53 1.21
N THR A 15 -2.19 1.01 2.44
CA THR A 15 -3.10 1.39 3.52
C THR A 15 -2.70 2.73 4.15
N ASP A 16 -3.70 3.45 4.66
CA ASP A 16 -3.54 4.61 5.54
C ASP A 16 -4.71 4.68 6.52
N GLY A 17 -4.57 4.04 7.67
CA GLY A 17 -5.63 3.95 8.68
C GLY A 17 -6.07 5.29 9.26
N ARG A 18 -5.32 6.37 9.05
CA ARG A 18 -5.71 7.73 9.45
C ARG A 18 -6.70 8.38 8.49
N SER A 19 -6.76 7.89 7.26
CA SER A 19 -7.65 8.40 6.22
C SER A 19 -8.82 7.45 5.90
N LEU A 20 -9.19 6.57 6.85
CA LEU A 20 -10.37 5.72 6.69
C LEU A 20 -11.63 6.58 6.52
N PRO A 21 -12.53 6.22 5.57
CA PRO A 21 -13.81 6.92 5.43
C PRO A 21 -14.61 6.75 6.72
N ALA A 22 -15.17 7.87 7.22
CA ALA A 22 -16.13 7.77 8.33
C ALA A 22 -17.31 6.91 7.85
N ARG A 23 -17.52 5.75 8.44
CA ARG A 23 -18.76 4.99 8.21
C ARG A 23 -19.91 5.85 8.72
N GLY A 24 -20.86 6.15 7.85
CA GLY A 24 -22.06 6.89 8.20
C GLY A 24 -22.72 6.25 9.44
N GLY A 25 -22.49 6.89 10.58
CA GLY A 25 -23.15 6.52 11.80
C GLY A 25 -24.63 6.80 11.67
N GLY A 26 -25.45 5.76 11.80
CA GLY A 26 -26.88 5.93 12.06
C GLY A 26 -27.07 6.93 13.21
N LEU A 27 -27.99 7.83 13.04
CA LEU A 27 -28.44 8.85 13.97
C LEU A 27 -28.45 8.34 15.43
N VAL A 28 -27.58 8.93 16.27
CA VAL A 28 -27.76 8.92 17.71
C VAL A 28 -28.09 10.36 18.11
N PRO A 29 -29.24 10.63 18.76
CA PRO A 29 -29.61 11.99 19.11
C PRO A 29 -28.71 12.55 20.20
N SER A 30 -28.32 13.80 19.98
CA SER A 30 -27.63 14.67 20.94
C SER A 30 -28.40 14.78 22.26
N SER A 31 -27.76 14.46 23.38
CA SER A 31 -28.09 15.13 24.65
C SER A 31 -26.87 15.23 25.57
N ALA A 32 -26.55 16.48 25.87
CA ALA A 32 -25.97 17.02 27.10
C ALA A 32 -24.60 16.56 27.61
N ALA A 33 -23.70 17.50 27.48
CA ALA A 33 -22.58 17.90 28.36
C ALA A 33 -22.42 17.24 29.74
N LYS A 34 -21.18 16.80 30.04
CA LYS A 34 -20.39 17.17 31.23
C LYS A 34 -18.99 16.58 31.16
N THR A 35 -17.95 17.42 31.16
CA THR A 35 -16.59 17.12 31.64
C THR A 35 -16.55 17.25 33.17
N PRO A 36 -15.46 16.86 33.88
CA PRO A 36 -14.23 16.14 33.56
C PRO A 36 -13.92 15.03 34.58
N SER A 37 -12.89 14.24 34.35
CA SER A 37 -11.85 13.91 35.37
C SER A 37 -10.91 12.83 34.86
N ALA A 38 -9.63 13.09 35.02
CA ALA A 38 -8.54 12.15 34.77
C ALA A 38 -8.64 10.95 35.73
N ALA A 39 -8.49 9.75 35.19
CA ALA A 39 -8.00 8.60 35.94
C ALA A 39 -7.40 7.61 34.95
N GLU A 40 -6.14 7.32 35.16
CA GLU A 40 -5.35 6.27 34.52
C GLU A 40 -6.03 4.92 34.69
N GLY A 41 -6.13 4.17 33.61
CA GLY A 41 -6.65 2.82 33.61
C GLY A 41 -5.97 2.00 32.52
N SER A 42 -4.87 1.34 32.89
CA SER A 42 -4.21 0.29 32.12
C SER A 42 -5.19 -0.85 31.81
N GLY A 43 -5.17 -1.32 30.55
CA GLY A 43 -5.64 -2.67 30.26
C GLY A 43 -6.86 -2.79 29.35
N ALA A 44 -6.59 -2.84 28.03
CA ALA A 44 -7.38 -3.62 27.07
C ALA A 44 -6.58 -3.78 25.75
N GLU A 45 -5.39 -4.36 25.82
CA GLU A 45 -4.66 -4.85 24.66
C GLU A 45 -4.93 -6.35 24.50
N GLY A 46 -6.08 -6.70 23.95
CA GLY A 46 -6.36 -8.11 23.77
C GLY A 46 -7.74 -8.36 23.18
N SER A 47 -7.85 -8.15 21.92
CA SER A 47 -8.79 -8.81 20.99
C SER A 47 -8.77 -8.04 19.68
N LEU A 48 -8.53 -8.72 18.55
CA LEU A 48 -8.84 -8.20 17.21
C LEU A 48 -10.38 -8.19 17.04
N GLY A 49 -11.07 -7.45 17.93
CA GLY A 49 -12.49 -7.19 17.78
C GLY A 49 -12.73 -6.35 16.53
N VAL A 50 -13.79 -6.69 15.79
CA VAL A 50 -14.23 -6.01 14.56
C VAL A 50 -14.60 -4.53 14.79
N ALA A 51 -14.65 -4.09 16.05
CA ALA A 51 -14.96 -2.72 16.44
C ALA A 51 -13.69 -1.86 16.57
N GLY A 52 -13.66 -0.72 15.87
CA GLY A 52 -12.59 0.27 15.89
C GLY A 52 -11.76 0.34 14.60
N PRO A 53 -10.93 1.39 14.43
CA PRO A 53 -10.22 1.68 13.17
C PRO A 53 -9.37 0.52 12.64
N ARG A 54 -8.79 -0.31 13.52
CA ARG A 54 -8.00 -1.49 13.14
C ARG A 54 -8.87 -2.59 12.53
N GLY A 55 -10.05 -2.83 13.09
CA GLY A 55 -11.01 -3.79 12.54
C GLY A 55 -11.54 -3.35 11.18
N GLU A 56 -11.83 -2.06 11.02
CA GLU A 56 -12.25 -1.49 9.74
C GLU A 56 -11.17 -1.61 8.67
N LEU A 57 -9.91 -1.35 9.02
CA LEU A 57 -8.79 -1.50 8.09
C LEU A 57 -8.62 -2.97 7.67
N LEU A 58 -8.74 -3.90 8.61
CA LEU A 58 -8.65 -5.32 8.30
C LEU A 58 -9.78 -5.79 7.38
N LEU A 59 -11.00 -5.28 7.56
CA LEU A 59 -12.12 -5.56 6.64
C LEU A 59 -11.86 -5.01 5.24
N LEU A 60 -11.26 -3.82 5.10
CA LEU A 60 -10.87 -3.29 3.79
C LEU A 60 -9.79 -4.14 3.14
N ILE A 61 -8.82 -4.62 3.91
CA ILE A 61 -7.79 -5.56 3.43
C ILE A 61 -8.45 -6.86 2.95
N GLU A 62 -9.42 -7.43 3.69
CA GLU A 62 -10.16 -8.62 3.28
C GLU A 62 -10.93 -8.38 1.97
N GLN A 63 -11.61 -7.25 1.84
CA GLN A 63 -12.31 -6.88 0.62
C GLN A 63 -11.34 -6.72 -0.57
N ALA A 64 -10.16 -6.14 -0.35
CA ALA A 64 -9.13 -6.00 -1.37
C ALA A 64 -8.58 -7.36 -1.83
N ILE A 65 -8.36 -8.29 -0.89
CA ILE A 65 -7.96 -9.67 -1.20
C ILE A 65 -9.06 -10.36 -2.02
N ALA A 66 -10.32 -10.28 -1.59
CA ALA A 66 -11.45 -10.89 -2.29
C ALA A 66 -11.68 -10.28 -3.69
N ALA A 67 -11.40 -8.99 -3.86
CA ALA A 67 -11.46 -8.31 -5.16
C ALA A 67 -10.30 -8.66 -6.09
N GLY A 68 -9.25 -9.35 -5.61
CA GLY A 68 -8.10 -9.75 -6.42
C GLY A 68 -7.05 -8.65 -6.59
N VAL A 69 -6.84 -7.79 -5.59
CA VAL A 69 -5.69 -6.88 -5.54
C VAL A 69 -4.41 -7.71 -5.36
N ASP A 70 -3.38 -7.44 -6.16
CA ASP A 70 -2.16 -8.26 -6.19
C ASP A 70 -1.24 -8.01 -5.00
N LEU A 71 -1.06 -6.74 -4.65
CA LEU A 71 -0.15 -6.31 -3.60
C LEU A 71 -0.91 -5.43 -2.60
N ILE A 72 -0.77 -5.71 -1.32
CA ILE A 72 -1.30 -4.86 -0.25
C ILE A 72 -0.15 -4.44 0.64
N GLN A 73 0.20 -3.17 0.61
CA GLN A 73 1.24 -2.58 1.45
C GLN A 73 0.61 -2.01 2.71
N ILE A 74 0.91 -2.61 3.88
CA ILE A 74 0.48 -2.11 5.18
C ILE A 74 1.43 -1.01 5.64
N ARG A 75 0.93 0.24 5.68
CA ARG A 75 1.68 1.45 5.99
C ARG A 75 1.04 2.23 7.13
N GLU A 76 1.10 1.68 8.32
CA GLU A 76 0.47 2.23 9.53
C GLU A 76 1.53 2.74 10.53
N ARG A 77 2.11 3.90 10.21
CA ARG A 77 3.23 4.50 10.95
C ARG A 77 2.89 4.89 12.39
N HIS A 78 1.61 4.97 12.72
CA HIS A 78 1.12 5.37 14.05
C HIS A 78 0.90 4.17 14.99
N LEU A 79 0.93 2.94 14.47
CA LEU A 79 0.75 1.75 15.30
C LEU A 79 2.02 1.39 16.06
N SER A 80 1.86 0.90 17.28
CA SER A 80 2.94 0.25 18.01
C SER A 80 3.41 -1.00 17.26
N THR A 81 4.63 -1.46 17.50
CA THR A 81 5.18 -2.68 16.88
C THR A 81 4.27 -3.87 17.07
N ARG A 82 3.76 -4.09 18.29
CA ARG A 82 2.84 -5.19 18.61
C ARG A 82 1.54 -5.09 17.81
N ALA A 83 0.95 -3.90 17.74
CA ALA A 83 -0.30 -3.69 17.00
C ALA A 83 -0.12 -3.84 15.49
N LEU A 84 1.01 -3.37 14.94
CA LEU A 84 1.34 -3.55 13.54
C LEU A 84 1.58 -5.03 13.21
N LEU A 85 2.34 -5.75 14.03
CA LEU A 85 2.58 -7.18 13.84
C LEU A 85 1.25 -7.96 13.82
N ALA A 86 0.38 -7.75 14.80
CA ALA A 86 -0.92 -8.42 14.85
C ALA A 86 -1.80 -8.14 13.61
N LEU A 87 -1.80 -6.89 13.11
CA LEU A 87 -2.51 -6.53 11.87
C LEU A 87 -1.92 -7.25 10.65
N VAL A 88 -0.59 -7.28 10.53
CA VAL A 88 0.10 -7.92 9.40
C VAL A 88 -0.09 -9.42 9.41
N GLU A 89 0.04 -10.08 10.56
CA GLU A 89 -0.22 -11.52 10.73
C GLU A 89 -1.65 -11.87 10.32
N ALA A 90 -2.62 -11.07 10.77
CA ALA A 90 -4.02 -11.24 10.39
C ALA A 90 -4.23 -11.07 8.86
N ALA A 91 -3.61 -10.08 8.23
CA ALA A 91 -3.68 -9.88 6.78
C ALA A 91 -3.01 -11.03 6.00
N VAL A 92 -1.83 -11.48 6.42
CA VAL A 92 -1.13 -12.62 5.83
C VAL A 92 -1.97 -13.89 5.93
N ALA A 93 -2.60 -14.14 7.08
CA ALA A 93 -3.48 -15.28 7.26
C ALA A 93 -4.66 -15.27 6.28
N ARG A 94 -5.26 -14.10 6.02
CA ARG A 94 -6.37 -13.92 5.07
C ARG A 94 -5.95 -14.05 3.61
N ALA A 95 -4.71 -13.68 3.30
CA ALA A 95 -4.17 -13.80 1.95
C ALA A 95 -3.73 -15.24 1.58
N ARG A 96 -3.68 -16.17 2.54
CA ARG A 96 -3.30 -17.57 2.29
C ARG A 96 -4.21 -18.22 1.25
N GLY A 97 -3.62 -18.91 0.29
CA GLY A 97 -4.34 -19.56 -0.79
C GLY A 97 -4.81 -18.62 -1.91
N THR A 98 -4.52 -17.31 -1.81
CA THR A 98 -4.79 -16.33 -2.85
C THR A 98 -3.52 -15.90 -3.58
N ALA A 99 -3.67 -15.16 -4.69
CA ALA A 99 -2.55 -14.54 -5.39
C ALA A 99 -2.02 -13.28 -4.69
N THR A 100 -2.77 -12.69 -3.77
CA THR A 100 -2.40 -11.45 -3.08
C THR A 100 -1.14 -11.63 -2.22
N ARG A 101 -0.25 -10.67 -2.30
CA ARG A 101 0.95 -10.58 -1.45
C ARG A 101 0.83 -9.40 -0.49
N ILE A 102 1.04 -9.68 0.80
CA ILE A 102 1.08 -8.64 1.84
C ILE A 102 2.51 -8.15 2.00
N LEU A 103 2.69 -6.83 2.02
CA LEU A 103 3.97 -6.18 2.29
C LEU A 103 3.83 -5.24 3.48
N VAL A 104 4.92 -5.03 4.20
CA VAL A 104 5.01 -4.04 5.28
C VAL A 104 5.91 -2.90 4.84
N ASN A 105 5.49 -1.66 5.12
CA ASN A 105 6.31 -0.49 4.85
C ASN A 105 7.39 -0.32 5.91
N ASP A 106 8.66 -0.31 5.51
CA ASP A 106 9.84 0.11 6.31
C ASP A 106 10.13 -0.68 7.60
N ARG A 107 9.38 -1.73 7.90
CA ARG A 107 9.52 -2.53 9.13
C ARG A 107 9.92 -3.96 8.78
N LEU A 108 11.23 -4.14 8.53
CA LEU A 108 11.82 -5.45 8.22
C LEU A 108 11.57 -6.47 9.33
N ASP A 109 11.68 -6.05 10.58
CA ASP A 109 11.40 -6.87 11.76
C ASP A 109 9.97 -7.46 11.74
N VAL A 110 8.98 -6.62 11.44
CA VAL A 110 7.57 -7.05 11.34
C VAL A 110 7.34 -7.92 10.10
N ALA A 111 7.94 -7.55 8.95
CA ALA A 111 7.82 -8.33 7.73
C ALA A 111 8.31 -9.76 7.92
N LEU A 112 9.47 -9.94 8.55
CA LEU A 112 10.06 -11.25 8.83
C LEU A 112 9.23 -12.05 9.83
N ALA A 113 8.81 -11.42 10.94
CA ALA A 113 8.02 -12.08 11.98
C ALA A 113 6.67 -12.59 11.45
N ALA A 114 6.00 -11.80 10.58
CA ALA A 114 4.70 -12.16 10.01
C ALA A 114 4.77 -13.00 8.72
N GLY A 115 5.96 -13.20 8.15
CA GLY A 115 6.10 -13.87 6.85
C GLY A 115 5.56 -13.04 5.68
N ALA A 116 5.59 -11.71 5.79
CA ALA A 116 5.19 -10.77 4.76
C ALA A 116 6.38 -10.33 3.89
N GLY A 117 6.11 -9.68 2.75
CA GLY A 117 7.11 -8.95 1.99
C GLY A 117 7.45 -7.60 2.63
N LEU A 118 8.41 -6.91 2.07
CA LEU A 118 8.89 -5.62 2.54
C LEU A 118 8.76 -4.55 1.44
N HIS A 119 8.32 -3.36 1.81
CA HIS A 119 8.39 -2.19 0.93
C HIS A 119 9.30 -1.15 1.55
N LEU A 120 10.37 -0.78 0.85
CA LEU A 120 11.38 0.16 1.33
C LEU A 120 11.12 1.58 0.80
N PRO A 121 10.97 2.57 1.69
CA PRO A 121 10.98 3.97 1.29
C PRO A 121 12.39 4.39 0.87
N THR A 122 12.52 5.52 0.18
CA THR A 122 13.79 6.04 -0.35
C THR A 122 14.87 6.21 0.74
N HIS A 123 14.46 6.51 1.97
CA HIS A 123 15.36 6.73 3.12
C HIS A 123 15.39 5.55 4.09
N GLY A 124 14.85 4.37 3.68
CA GLY A 124 14.89 3.14 4.47
C GLY A 124 16.23 2.41 4.36
N PHE A 125 16.22 1.14 4.74
CA PHE A 125 17.39 0.28 4.54
C PHE A 125 17.76 0.19 3.04
N PRO A 126 19.06 0.15 2.72
CA PRO A 126 19.48 -0.13 1.35
C PRO A 126 18.92 -1.50 0.88
N VAL A 127 18.31 -1.52 -0.30
CA VAL A 127 17.75 -2.76 -0.88
C VAL A 127 18.78 -3.87 -0.92
N ALA A 128 20.03 -3.55 -1.33
CA ALA A 128 21.12 -4.52 -1.45
C ALA A 128 21.45 -5.21 -0.12
N ASP A 129 21.39 -4.49 0.99
CA ASP A 129 21.69 -5.07 2.31
C ASP A 129 20.58 -6.03 2.76
N VAL A 130 19.32 -5.65 2.53
CA VAL A 130 18.18 -6.52 2.81
C VAL A 130 18.20 -7.76 1.91
N ARG A 131 18.45 -7.58 0.60
CA ARG A 131 18.52 -8.70 -0.35
C ARG A 131 19.64 -9.67 -0.02
N ARG A 132 20.81 -9.16 0.38
CA ARG A 132 21.94 -10.01 0.80
C ARG A 132 21.58 -10.87 2.01
N ALA A 133 20.90 -10.27 3.00
CA ALA A 133 20.53 -10.97 4.23
C ALA A 133 19.31 -11.91 4.03
N TYR A 134 18.39 -11.56 3.14
CA TYR A 134 17.13 -12.28 2.90
C TYR A 134 16.86 -12.48 1.40
N PRO A 135 17.57 -13.41 0.74
CA PRO A 135 17.53 -13.56 -0.72
C PRO A 135 16.15 -13.90 -1.29
N ALA A 136 15.27 -14.52 -0.50
CA ALA A 136 13.94 -14.95 -0.93
C ALA A 136 12.82 -13.93 -0.60
N LEU A 137 13.12 -12.84 0.12
CA LEU A 137 12.13 -11.85 0.53
C LEU A 137 11.60 -11.08 -0.69
N LEU A 138 10.28 -10.89 -0.77
CA LEU A 138 9.69 -9.98 -1.75
C LEU A 138 9.96 -8.52 -1.31
N ILE A 139 10.66 -7.77 -2.16
CA ILE A 139 11.08 -6.39 -1.85
C ILE A 139 10.56 -5.43 -2.92
N GLY A 140 9.67 -4.52 -2.53
CA GLY A 140 9.33 -3.34 -3.30
C GLY A 140 10.13 -2.12 -2.85
N ALA A 141 10.38 -1.15 -3.73
CA ALA A 141 11.05 0.09 -3.38
C ALA A 141 10.33 1.31 -3.94
N SER A 142 10.24 2.39 -3.14
CA SER A 142 9.80 3.70 -3.62
C SER A 142 10.93 4.43 -4.31
N CYS A 143 10.65 5.01 -5.50
CA CYS A 143 11.61 5.83 -6.23
C CYS A 143 10.93 7.09 -6.80
N HIS A 144 11.68 8.19 -6.84
CA HIS A 144 11.21 9.50 -7.32
C HIS A 144 12.05 10.03 -8.49
N ASN A 145 13.16 9.37 -8.81
CA ASN A 145 14.07 9.71 -9.89
C ASN A 145 14.81 8.46 -10.39
N ARG A 146 15.55 8.65 -11.48
CA ARG A 146 16.28 7.58 -12.17
C ARG A 146 17.39 6.96 -11.32
N ASP A 147 18.09 7.77 -10.54
CA ASP A 147 19.22 7.28 -9.73
C ASP A 147 18.73 6.39 -8.59
N GLU A 148 17.61 6.75 -7.96
CA GLU A 148 16.95 5.91 -6.96
C GLU A 148 16.48 4.59 -7.56
N LEU A 149 15.88 4.64 -8.76
CA LEU A 149 15.45 3.45 -9.49
C LEU A 149 16.63 2.51 -9.78
N HIS A 150 17.71 3.02 -10.35
CA HIS A 150 18.88 2.20 -10.64
C HIS A 150 19.52 1.59 -9.39
N ARG A 151 19.57 2.35 -8.27
CA ARG A 151 20.06 1.80 -7.00
C ARG A 151 19.17 0.70 -6.46
N ALA A 152 17.85 0.87 -6.51
CA ALA A 152 16.90 -0.12 -6.05
C ALA A 152 16.97 -1.39 -6.91
N GLU A 153 16.99 -1.26 -8.23
CA GLU A 153 17.10 -2.37 -9.17
C GLU A 153 18.43 -3.12 -9.02
N ALA A 154 19.55 -2.42 -8.99
CA ALA A 154 20.88 -3.01 -8.78
C ALA A 154 20.98 -3.69 -7.40
N GLY A 155 20.27 -3.16 -6.40
CA GLY A 155 20.16 -3.75 -5.08
C GLY A 155 19.28 -5.00 -5.01
N GLY A 156 18.54 -5.32 -6.08
CA GLY A 156 17.70 -6.50 -6.17
C GLY A 156 16.26 -6.29 -5.68
N ALA A 157 15.69 -5.11 -5.86
CA ALA A 157 14.24 -4.93 -5.71
C ALA A 157 13.49 -5.78 -6.73
N ASP A 158 12.31 -6.28 -6.35
CA ASP A 158 11.45 -7.06 -7.24
C ASP A 158 10.52 -6.17 -8.07
N PHE A 159 10.19 -4.97 -7.56
CA PHE A 159 9.40 -3.96 -8.26
C PHE A 159 9.65 -2.56 -7.68
N ILE A 160 9.30 -1.55 -8.46
CA ILE A 160 9.38 -0.15 -8.09
C ILE A 160 7.98 0.44 -7.96
N VAL A 161 7.79 1.31 -6.97
CA VAL A 161 6.65 2.22 -6.89
C VAL A 161 7.18 3.63 -7.16
N PHE A 162 6.81 4.17 -8.33
CA PHE A 162 7.31 5.45 -8.83
C PHE A 162 6.28 6.56 -8.70
N GLY A 163 6.65 7.69 -8.13
CA GLY A 163 5.73 8.83 -7.98
C GLY A 163 6.19 9.92 -7.02
N PRO A 164 5.36 10.95 -6.81
CA PRO A 164 3.95 11.05 -7.23
C PRO A 164 3.82 11.44 -8.71
N VAL A 165 3.01 10.69 -9.48
CA VAL A 165 2.79 10.97 -10.91
C VAL A 165 1.84 12.16 -11.09
N PHE A 166 0.77 12.22 -10.31
CA PHE A 166 -0.19 13.33 -10.30
C PHE A 166 -0.20 14.04 -8.95
N GLU A 167 -0.78 15.22 -8.93
CA GLU A 167 -0.92 16.01 -7.70
C GLU A 167 -1.74 15.26 -6.65
N THR A 168 -1.26 15.30 -5.41
CA THR A 168 -1.99 14.80 -4.24
C THR A 168 -1.91 15.80 -3.09
N PRO A 169 -2.99 15.99 -2.31
CA PRO A 169 -2.97 16.91 -1.17
C PRO A 169 -1.83 16.61 -0.20
N ALA A 170 -1.55 15.33 0.04
CA ALA A 170 -0.52 14.89 0.98
C ALA A 170 0.93 15.17 0.50
N LYS A 171 1.14 15.47 -0.79
CA LYS A 171 2.48 15.68 -1.37
C LYS A 171 2.74 17.13 -1.80
N LYS A 172 1.76 18.02 -1.73
CA LYS A 172 1.94 19.46 -2.05
C LYS A 172 3.17 20.10 -1.41
N PRO A 173 3.52 19.84 -0.13
CA PRO A 173 4.71 20.43 0.48
C PRO A 173 6.05 19.93 -0.09
N TYR A 174 6.06 18.84 -0.85
CA TYR A 174 7.29 18.19 -1.34
C TYR A 174 7.62 18.51 -2.80
N GLY A 175 6.88 19.41 -3.42
CA GLY A 175 7.12 19.85 -4.80
C GLY A 175 6.04 19.38 -5.80
N PRO A 176 6.20 19.77 -7.08
CA PRO A 176 5.26 19.40 -8.14
C PRO A 176 5.27 17.89 -8.41
N PRO A 177 4.18 17.34 -8.96
CA PRO A 177 4.15 15.95 -9.41
C PRO A 177 5.16 15.70 -10.54
N LEU A 178 5.63 14.47 -10.61
CA LEU A 178 6.63 14.06 -11.62
C LEU A 178 6.05 14.02 -13.05
N GLY A 179 4.76 13.75 -13.18
CA GLY A 179 4.07 13.66 -14.47
C GLY A 179 4.30 12.35 -15.22
N LEU A 180 3.54 12.18 -16.31
CA LEU A 180 3.59 10.98 -17.14
C LEU A 180 4.90 10.86 -17.92
N GLU A 181 5.56 11.98 -18.26
CA GLU A 181 6.85 11.95 -18.96
C GLU A 181 7.94 11.32 -18.09
N LYS A 182 8.05 11.73 -16.83
CA LYS A 182 9.01 11.12 -15.91
C LYS A 182 8.68 9.66 -15.60
N LEU A 183 7.39 9.31 -15.57
CA LEU A 183 6.99 7.91 -15.47
C LEU A 183 7.47 7.11 -16.69
N ARG A 184 7.30 7.63 -17.91
CA ARG A 184 7.77 6.96 -19.15
C ARG A 184 9.29 6.79 -19.16
N GLU A 185 10.04 7.84 -18.76
CA GLU A 185 11.50 7.76 -18.60
C GLU A 185 11.91 6.67 -17.60
N ALA A 186 11.22 6.61 -16.44
CA ALA A 186 11.50 5.62 -15.41
C ALA A 186 11.21 4.19 -15.90
N VAL A 187 10.07 3.99 -16.57
CA VAL A 187 9.71 2.68 -17.16
C VAL A 187 10.72 2.25 -18.20
N GLY A 188 11.13 3.15 -19.10
CA GLY A 188 12.11 2.86 -20.16
C GLY A 188 13.52 2.54 -19.61
N ALA A 189 13.84 3.01 -18.41
CA ALA A 189 15.11 2.75 -17.76
C ALA A 189 15.12 1.49 -16.89
N ALA A 190 13.96 1.00 -16.45
CA ALA A 190 13.81 -0.13 -15.54
C ALA A 190 13.78 -1.47 -16.27
N LYS A 191 14.35 -2.51 -15.66
CA LYS A 191 14.24 -3.91 -16.08
C LYS A 191 13.24 -4.70 -15.23
N ILE A 192 12.76 -4.10 -14.14
CA ILE A 192 11.78 -4.66 -13.21
C ILE A 192 10.48 -3.86 -13.30
N PRO A 193 9.33 -4.43 -12.87
CA PRO A 193 8.05 -3.75 -12.95
C PRO A 193 8.03 -2.41 -12.23
N VAL A 194 7.52 -1.37 -12.88
CA VAL A 194 7.30 -0.03 -12.33
C VAL A 194 5.79 0.20 -12.17
N LEU A 195 5.35 0.49 -10.96
CA LEU A 195 3.98 0.82 -10.62
C LEU A 195 3.86 2.34 -10.40
N ALA A 196 2.90 2.97 -11.08
CA ALA A 196 2.63 4.39 -10.93
C ALA A 196 1.91 4.69 -9.61
N LEU A 197 2.43 5.66 -8.82
CA LEU A 197 1.84 6.10 -7.55
C LEU A 197 1.60 7.61 -7.55
N GLY A 198 0.56 8.03 -6.84
CA GLY A 198 0.27 9.44 -6.53
C GLY A 198 -0.77 10.04 -7.45
N GLY A 199 -1.92 10.40 -6.86
CA GLY A 199 -3.04 10.98 -7.56
C GLY A 199 -3.70 10.09 -8.61
N VAL A 200 -3.44 8.78 -8.58
CA VAL A 200 -4.04 7.80 -9.48
C VAL A 200 -5.53 7.65 -9.16
N THR A 201 -6.35 7.75 -10.21
CA THR A 201 -7.81 7.62 -10.19
C THR A 201 -8.26 6.74 -11.35
N LEU A 202 -9.53 6.30 -11.37
CA LEU A 202 -10.09 5.59 -12.53
C LEU A 202 -10.02 6.40 -13.82
N ALA A 203 -10.06 7.73 -13.74
CA ALA A 203 -10.04 8.60 -14.91
C ALA A 203 -8.64 8.74 -15.57
N ASN A 204 -7.57 8.61 -14.77
CA ASN A 204 -6.19 8.80 -15.26
C ASN A 204 -5.35 7.50 -15.26
N ALA A 205 -5.90 6.40 -14.76
CA ALA A 205 -5.21 5.11 -14.68
C ALA A 205 -4.72 4.62 -16.06
N ALA A 206 -5.55 4.74 -17.10
CA ALA A 206 -5.19 4.35 -18.46
C ALA A 206 -3.95 5.10 -18.96
N ALA A 207 -3.81 6.40 -18.66
CA ALA A 207 -2.65 7.18 -19.06
C ALA A 207 -1.34 6.71 -18.40
N CYS A 208 -1.39 6.20 -17.16
CA CYS A 208 -0.22 5.58 -16.51
C CYS A 208 0.20 4.30 -17.23
N LEU A 209 -0.78 3.46 -17.61
CA LEU A 209 -0.51 2.21 -18.33
C LEU A 209 0.02 2.49 -19.74
N ALA A 210 -0.56 3.47 -20.45
CA ALA A 210 -0.08 3.93 -21.76
C ALA A 210 1.33 4.55 -21.68
N ALA A 211 1.75 5.08 -20.51
CA ALA A 211 3.13 5.47 -20.25
C ALA A 211 4.07 4.27 -20.02
N GLY A 212 3.55 3.03 -20.04
CA GLY A 212 4.30 1.79 -19.89
C GLY A 212 4.37 1.26 -18.46
N ALA A 213 3.66 1.86 -17.49
CA ALA A 213 3.62 1.32 -16.13
C ALA A 213 3.09 -0.11 -16.13
N ALA A 214 3.78 -1.02 -15.43
CA ALA A 214 3.36 -2.40 -15.26
C ALA A 214 2.13 -2.53 -14.35
N GLY A 215 1.79 -1.47 -13.62
CA GLY A 215 0.66 -1.44 -12.71
C GLY A 215 0.47 -0.11 -12.00
N LEU A 216 -0.46 -0.13 -11.06
CA LEU A 216 -0.94 1.05 -10.36
C LEU A 216 -0.86 0.84 -8.86
N ALA A 217 -0.33 1.81 -8.13
CA ALA A 217 -0.31 1.85 -6.68
C ALA A 217 -1.13 3.05 -6.18
N ALA A 218 -2.00 2.86 -5.22
CA ALA A 218 -2.83 3.94 -4.69
C ALA A 218 -3.26 3.69 -3.25
N ILE A 219 -3.61 4.77 -2.56
CA ILE A 219 -4.30 4.76 -1.26
C ILE A 219 -5.81 4.96 -1.50
N SER A 220 -6.20 6.18 -1.79
CA SER A 220 -7.60 6.61 -1.83
C SER A 220 -8.44 5.91 -2.90
N LEU A 221 -7.85 5.54 -4.04
CA LEU A 221 -8.54 4.83 -5.12
C LEU A 221 -9.14 3.49 -4.63
N PHE A 222 -8.43 2.80 -3.74
CA PHE A 222 -8.91 1.55 -3.14
C PHE A 222 -9.65 1.80 -1.82
N GLN A 223 -9.08 2.63 -0.95
CA GLN A 223 -9.59 2.83 0.41
C GLN A 223 -10.92 3.57 0.48
N HIS A 224 -11.18 4.47 -0.48
CA HIS A 224 -12.42 5.24 -0.58
C HIS A 224 -13.34 4.76 -1.71
N ALA A 225 -13.07 3.58 -2.26
CA ALA A 225 -13.93 3.01 -3.29
C ALA A 225 -15.33 2.71 -2.71
N ALA A 226 -16.37 3.19 -3.39
CA ALA A 226 -17.76 2.86 -3.02
C ALA A 226 -18.04 1.36 -3.23
N ASP A 227 -17.46 0.80 -4.30
CA ASP A 227 -17.42 -0.64 -4.59
C ASP A 227 -15.98 -0.98 -5.04
N LEU A 228 -15.27 -1.67 -4.15
CA LEU A 228 -13.88 -2.04 -4.38
C LEU A 228 -13.75 -3.11 -5.47
N ALA A 229 -14.68 -4.06 -5.52
CA ALA A 229 -14.68 -5.11 -6.54
C ALA A 229 -14.93 -4.53 -7.94
N ASP A 230 -15.86 -3.57 -8.06
CA ASP A 230 -16.08 -2.85 -9.32
C ASP A 230 -14.83 -2.02 -9.71
N THR A 231 -14.23 -1.33 -8.77
CA THR A 231 -13.01 -0.56 -9.01
C THR A 231 -11.90 -1.45 -9.54
N VAL A 232 -11.64 -2.59 -8.92
CA VAL A 232 -10.61 -3.56 -9.36
C VAL A 232 -10.95 -4.11 -10.74
N ARG A 233 -12.22 -4.51 -11.00
CA ARG A 233 -12.66 -5.01 -12.30
C ARG A 233 -12.42 -3.97 -13.41
N ARG A 234 -12.76 -2.70 -13.17
CA ARG A 234 -12.57 -1.60 -14.13
C ARG A 234 -11.09 -1.35 -14.40
N LEU A 235 -10.23 -1.39 -13.38
CA LEU A 235 -8.78 -1.26 -13.55
C LEU A 235 -8.21 -2.43 -14.35
N ARG A 236 -8.68 -3.67 -14.11
CA ARG A 236 -8.27 -4.86 -14.87
C ARG A 236 -8.69 -4.81 -16.33
N ALA A 237 -9.80 -4.14 -16.64
CA ALA A 237 -10.26 -3.96 -18.01
C ALA A 237 -9.42 -2.95 -18.80
N LEU A 238 -8.55 -2.16 -18.12
CA LEU A 238 -7.62 -1.28 -18.80
C LEU A 238 -6.47 -2.12 -19.38
N THR A 239 -6.53 -2.40 -20.67
CA THR A 239 -5.43 -3.01 -21.40
C THR A 239 -4.46 -1.93 -21.85
N SER A 240 -3.15 -2.24 -21.85
CA SER A 240 -2.18 -1.42 -22.59
C SER A 240 -2.45 -1.67 -24.07
N GLU A 241 -3.06 -0.71 -24.77
CA GLU A 241 -3.11 -0.68 -26.22
C GLU A 241 -1.72 -0.40 -26.81
#